data_c7bde8677e598273f92592f7515bc167
#
_entry.id   c7bde8677e598273f92592f7515bc167
#
_cell.length_a   1.000
_cell.length_b   1.000
_cell.length_c   1.000
_cell.angle_alpha   90.00
_cell.angle_beta   90.00
_cell.angle_gamma   90.00
#
_symmetry.space_group_name_H-M   'P 1'
#
loop_
_entity.id
_entity.type
_entity.pdbx_description
1 polymer ?
#
loop_
_entity_poly.entity_id
_entity_poly.type
_entity_poly.pdbx_seq_one_letter_code
_entity_poly.pdbx_strand_id
1 'polypeptide(L)'
;MPSVVVAKDRCKGCGLCLSACQQHVLSMSHDINARGYFYPLVEHPEECNACRHCALVCPDVAIQVEHKGKKNERPEALNDIPFHYCPGCTHGVIHRLVAEALDSLGVRERAVGVAPVGCSVLAYDYFNCDMLEASHGRAMAVATGVKRGRPDLIVWSYQGDGDLASIGMAETVHTANRGEKITVIFVNNAIYGMTGGQMAPTTLPGQVASTCPAGRDVSQAGYPIRIVELLKELKTPAYLTRVAVNDAKAILQARQAIKRAFQYQVKGACFSLVEVLSTCPTGWGLQPTEAAGWLTEHMLPYYPLGEFKTPESGVVKETER
;
A
#
# COMPACT_ATOMS: atom_id res chain seq x y z
N MET A 1 22.92 -7.90 -22.84
CA MET A 1 21.67 -7.10 -22.96
C MET A 1 20.82 -7.36 -21.73
N PRO A 2 19.94 -6.43 -21.31
CA PRO A 2 18.93 -6.72 -20.32
C PRO A 2 17.97 -7.82 -20.80
N SER A 3 17.52 -8.67 -19.88
CA SER A 3 16.48 -9.67 -20.13
C SER A 3 15.20 -9.27 -19.41
N VAL A 4 14.07 -9.25 -20.11
CA VAL A 4 12.75 -9.00 -19.54
C VAL A 4 11.92 -10.26 -19.67
N VAL A 5 11.40 -10.75 -18.54
CA VAL A 5 10.57 -11.96 -18.48
C VAL A 5 9.20 -11.62 -17.93
N VAL A 6 8.14 -12.08 -18.59
CA VAL A 6 6.75 -11.89 -18.18
C VAL A 6 6.16 -13.23 -17.76
N ALA A 7 5.74 -13.33 -16.49
CA ALA A 7 4.95 -14.46 -16.00
C ALA A 7 3.49 -14.27 -16.46
N LYS A 8 3.20 -14.69 -17.70
CA LYS A 8 1.92 -14.43 -18.38
C LYS A 8 0.70 -14.85 -17.58
N ASP A 9 0.74 -16.03 -16.94
CA ASP A 9 -0.42 -16.57 -16.21
C ASP A 9 -0.69 -15.87 -14.87
N ARG A 10 0.25 -15.02 -14.44
CA ARG A 10 0.09 -14.14 -13.28
C ARG A 10 -0.50 -12.78 -13.67
N CYS A 11 -0.32 -12.37 -14.93
CA CYS A 11 -0.74 -11.07 -15.44
C CYS A 11 -2.27 -10.96 -15.54
N LYS A 12 -2.81 -9.78 -15.18
CA LYS A 12 -4.23 -9.42 -15.33
C LYS A 12 -4.48 -8.34 -16.38
N GLY A 13 -3.54 -8.10 -17.29
CA GLY A 13 -3.73 -7.23 -18.45
C GLY A 13 -3.96 -5.74 -18.16
N CYS A 14 -3.52 -5.23 -17.01
CA CYS A 14 -3.81 -3.86 -16.59
C CYS A 14 -3.11 -2.76 -17.38
N GLY A 15 -2.10 -3.05 -18.19
CA GLY A 15 -1.41 -2.10 -19.06
C GLY A 15 -0.42 -1.15 -18.37
N LEU A 16 -0.34 -1.11 -17.04
CA LEU A 16 0.54 -0.18 -16.31
C LEU A 16 2.02 -0.30 -16.69
N CYS A 17 2.48 -1.50 -17.00
CA CYS A 17 3.87 -1.74 -17.41
C CYS A 17 4.18 -1.15 -18.78
N LEU A 18 3.20 -1.11 -19.70
CA LEU A 18 3.33 -0.47 -21.01
C LEU A 18 3.46 1.03 -20.84
N SER A 19 2.57 1.64 -20.06
CA SER A 19 2.59 3.09 -19.78
C SER A 19 3.86 3.52 -19.05
N ALA A 20 4.46 2.65 -18.22
CA ALA A 20 5.69 2.94 -17.49
C ALA A 20 6.97 2.74 -18.33
N CYS A 21 6.88 2.08 -19.49
CA CYS A 21 8.05 1.79 -20.33
C CYS A 21 8.29 2.91 -21.36
N GLN A 22 9.14 3.86 -21.01
CA GLN A 22 9.50 4.98 -21.92
C GLN A 22 10.23 4.53 -23.19
N GLN A 23 10.81 3.32 -23.21
CA GLN A 23 11.51 2.76 -24.36
C GLN A 23 10.59 1.88 -25.22
N HIS A 24 9.29 1.81 -24.90
CA HIS A 24 8.30 1.03 -25.65
C HIS A 24 8.71 -0.43 -25.94
N VAL A 25 9.44 -1.04 -24.99
CA VAL A 25 9.91 -2.44 -25.06
C VAL A 25 8.76 -3.44 -25.08
N LEU A 26 7.61 -3.06 -24.51
CA LEU A 26 6.46 -3.93 -24.28
C LEU A 26 5.27 -3.52 -25.16
N SER A 27 4.60 -4.51 -25.75
CA SER A 27 3.29 -4.38 -26.40
C SER A 27 2.26 -5.30 -25.75
N MET A 28 0.96 -5.08 -25.99
CA MET A 28 -0.08 -5.98 -25.49
C MET A 28 -0.29 -7.13 -26.48
N SER A 29 -0.39 -8.37 -25.98
CA SER A 29 -0.69 -9.54 -26.80
C SER A 29 -2.10 -9.44 -27.43
N HIS A 30 -2.30 -10.17 -28.54
CA HIS A 30 -3.62 -10.45 -29.10
C HIS A 30 -4.24 -11.74 -28.53
N ASP A 31 -3.44 -12.54 -27.82
CA ASP A 31 -3.86 -13.77 -27.17
C ASP A 31 -4.14 -13.54 -25.69
N ILE A 32 -4.99 -14.36 -25.10
CA ILE A 32 -5.30 -14.35 -23.66
C ILE A 32 -4.52 -15.45 -22.95
N ASN A 33 -4.18 -15.21 -21.68
CA ASN A 33 -3.58 -16.21 -20.81
C ASN A 33 -4.64 -17.19 -20.24
N ALA A 34 -4.21 -18.15 -19.43
CA ALA A 34 -5.10 -19.14 -18.79
C ALA A 34 -6.20 -18.52 -17.90
N ARG A 35 -6.04 -17.24 -17.50
CA ARG A 35 -7.01 -16.49 -16.68
C ARG A 35 -7.93 -15.58 -17.51
N GLY A 36 -7.83 -15.62 -18.84
CA GLY A 36 -8.65 -14.82 -19.75
C GLY A 36 -8.20 -13.36 -19.93
N TYR A 37 -6.95 -13.02 -19.60
CA TYR A 37 -6.42 -11.67 -19.76
C TYR A 37 -5.38 -11.59 -20.87
N PHE A 38 -5.39 -10.50 -21.61
CA PHE A 38 -4.25 -10.13 -22.44
C PHE A 38 -3.02 -9.88 -21.56
N TYR A 39 -1.82 -10.07 -22.08
CA TYR A 39 -0.58 -9.92 -21.32
C TYR A 39 0.50 -9.21 -22.15
N PRO A 40 1.49 -8.56 -21.50
CA PRO A 40 2.54 -7.87 -22.25
C PRO A 40 3.48 -8.87 -22.92
N LEU A 41 3.83 -8.58 -24.19
CA LEU A 41 4.90 -9.20 -24.95
C LEU A 41 6.14 -8.32 -24.90
N VAL A 42 7.32 -8.93 -24.95
CA VAL A 42 8.60 -8.22 -25.09
C VAL A 42 8.87 -8.11 -26.61
N GLU A 43 8.56 -6.97 -27.20
CA GLU A 43 8.62 -6.77 -28.65
C GLU A 43 9.96 -6.21 -29.09
N HIS A 44 10.51 -5.26 -28.32
CA HIS A 44 11.79 -4.59 -28.63
C HIS A 44 12.80 -4.75 -27.48
N PRO A 45 13.29 -5.99 -27.21
CA PRO A 45 14.20 -6.25 -26.10
C PRO A 45 15.53 -5.49 -26.21
N GLU A 46 15.97 -5.15 -27.42
CA GLU A 46 17.18 -4.37 -27.72
C GLU A 46 17.11 -2.93 -27.17
N GLU A 47 15.92 -2.36 -27.10
CA GLU A 47 15.69 -1.00 -26.59
C GLU A 47 15.66 -0.93 -25.06
N CYS A 48 15.70 -2.08 -24.37
CA CYS A 48 15.60 -2.12 -22.92
C CYS A 48 16.86 -1.53 -22.25
N ASN A 49 16.70 -0.47 -21.47
CA ASN A 49 17.77 0.16 -20.68
C ASN A 49 17.88 -0.36 -19.25
N ALA A 50 17.13 -1.40 -18.87
CA ALA A 50 17.09 -2.00 -17.54
C ALA A 50 16.62 -1.06 -16.40
N CYS A 51 15.83 -0.04 -16.68
CA CYS A 51 15.32 0.88 -15.65
C CYS A 51 14.36 0.21 -14.63
N ARG A 52 13.76 -0.94 -14.98
CA ARG A 52 12.85 -1.74 -14.14
C ARG A 52 11.52 -1.07 -13.79
N HIS A 53 11.16 0.05 -14.41
CA HIS A 53 9.89 0.73 -14.13
C HIS A 53 8.69 -0.19 -14.35
N CYS A 54 8.69 -0.99 -15.45
CA CYS A 54 7.65 -1.97 -15.73
C CYS A 54 7.46 -3.01 -14.62
N ALA A 55 8.55 -3.46 -14.00
CA ALA A 55 8.50 -4.39 -12.86
C ALA A 55 8.06 -3.68 -11.56
N LEU A 56 8.47 -2.41 -11.35
CA LEU A 56 8.09 -1.62 -10.19
C LEU A 56 6.59 -1.33 -10.15
N VAL A 57 5.98 -0.99 -11.27
CA VAL A 57 4.55 -0.65 -11.30
C VAL A 57 3.65 -1.89 -11.40
N CYS A 58 4.21 -3.08 -11.64
CA CYS A 58 3.40 -4.30 -11.80
C CYS A 58 2.75 -4.73 -10.47
N PRO A 59 1.41 -4.64 -10.33
CA PRO A 59 0.74 -5.01 -9.09
C PRO A 59 0.72 -6.54 -8.86
N ASP A 60 0.85 -7.33 -9.93
CA ASP A 60 0.83 -8.79 -9.84
C ASP A 60 2.24 -9.42 -9.73
N VAL A 61 3.29 -8.58 -9.64
CA VAL A 61 4.70 -9.02 -9.59
C VAL A 61 5.01 -10.00 -10.75
N ALA A 62 4.44 -9.73 -11.92
CA ALA A 62 4.51 -10.60 -13.08
C ALA A 62 5.71 -10.33 -14.01
N ILE A 63 6.49 -9.26 -13.74
CA ILE A 63 7.59 -8.85 -14.62
C ILE A 63 8.91 -8.91 -13.86
N GLN A 64 9.88 -9.56 -14.48
CA GLN A 64 11.26 -9.60 -14.02
C GLN A 64 12.17 -8.98 -15.08
N VAL A 65 13.13 -8.17 -14.59
CA VAL A 65 14.16 -7.56 -15.45
C VAL A 65 15.52 -7.92 -14.87
N GLU A 66 16.35 -8.59 -15.66
CA GLU A 66 17.72 -8.93 -15.29
C GLU A 66 18.72 -8.13 -16.13
N HIS A 67 19.75 -7.61 -15.50
CA HIS A 67 20.87 -6.95 -16.15
C HIS A 67 22.15 -7.06 -15.33
N LYS A 68 23.26 -7.49 -15.98
CA LYS A 68 24.58 -7.65 -15.33
C LYS A 68 24.53 -8.45 -14.03
N GLY A 69 23.80 -9.57 -14.05
CA GLY A 69 23.63 -10.46 -12.88
C GLY A 69 22.75 -9.90 -11.76
N LYS A 70 22.17 -8.70 -11.93
CA LYS A 70 21.19 -8.13 -11.00
C LYS A 70 19.79 -8.33 -11.52
N LYS A 71 18.96 -9.01 -10.75
CA LYS A 71 17.57 -9.32 -11.04
C LYS A 71 16.66 -8.68 -9.99
N ASN A 72 15.49 -8.18 -10.39
CA ASN A 72 14.44 -7.88 -9.43
C ASN A 72 13.72 -9.19 -9.11
N GLU A 73 14.11 -9.82 -8.04
CA GLU A 73 13.50 -11.06 -7.59
C GLU A 73 12.21 -10.77 -6.81
N ARG A 74 11.36 -11.78 -6.72
CA ARG A 74 10.22 -11.76 -5.80
C ARG A 74 10.79 -11.79 -4.38
N PRO A 75 10.31 -10.94 -3.45
CA PRO A 75 10.73 -11.00 -2.05
C PRO A 75 10.40 -12.37 -1.44
N GLU A 76 11.28 -12.87 -0.56
CA GLU A 76 11.06 -14.13 0.15
C GLU A 76 9.89 -14.06 1.14
N ALA A 77 9.65 -12.86 1.71
CA ALA A 77 8.50 -12.59 2.56
C ALA A 77 7.16 -12.55 1.79
N LEU A 78 7.15 -12.88 0.50
CA LEU A 78 5.95 -12.92 -0.33
C LEU A 78 5.77 -14.30 -0.94
N ASN A 79 4.69 -15.00 -0.59
CA ASN A 79 4.34 -16.32 -1.12
C ASN A 79 4.13 -16.29 -2.64
N ASP A 80 4.44 -17.40 -3.31
CA ASP A 80 4.26 -17.54 -4.76
C ASP A 80 2.82 -17.87 -5.16
N ILE A 81 1.89 -17.03 -4.69
CA ILE A 81 0.44 -17.16 -4.91
C ILE A 81 -0.03 -15.95 -5.74
N PRO A 82 -0.88 -16.14 -6.76
CA PRO A 82 -1.50 -15.05 -7.51
C PRO A 82 -2.43 -14.23 -6.61
N PHE A 83 -2.31 -12.91 -6.64
CA PHE A 83 -3.19 -12.03 -5.88
C PHE A 83 -4.64 -12.07 -6.39
N HIS A 84 -5.63 -11.89 -5.50
CA HIS A 84 -7.04 -11.81 -5.85
C HIS A 84 -7.46 -10.42 -6.36
N TYR A 85 -6.63 -9.39 -6.13
CA TYR A 85 -6.96 -7.99 -6.45
C TYR A 85 -7.37 -7.79 -7.90
N CYS A 86 -8.19 -6.77 -8.13
CA CYS A 86 -8.64 -6.36 -9.46
C CYS A 86 -7.45 -5.97 -10.37
N PRO A 87 -7.60 -6.03 -11.70
CA PRO A 87 -6.58 -5.54 -12.63
C PRO A 87 -6.18 -4.08 -12.33
N GLY A 88 -4.90 -3.82 -12.18
CA GLY A 88 -4.37 -2.48 -11.89
C GLY A 88 -4.56 -1.95 -10.47
N CYS A 89 -5.17 -2.72 -9.58
CA CYS A 89 -5.23 -2.39 -8.15
C CYS A 89 -3.83 -2.44 -7.54
N THR A 90 -3.39 -1.35 -6.91
CA THR A 90 -2.00 -1.21 -6.44
C THR A 90 -1.72 -1.88 -5.08
N HIS A 91 -2.67 -2.59 -4.47
CA HIS A 91 -2.42 -3.42 -3.28
C HIS A 91 -1.22 -4.36 -3.45
N GLY A 92 -1.10 -5.03 -4.60
CA GLY A 92 0.02 -5.94 -4.82
C GLY A 92 1.38 -5.25 -4.90
N VAL A 93 1.44 -4.01 -5.38
CA VAL A 93 2.65 -3.18 -5.28
C VAL A 93 3.01 -2.96 -3.81
N ILE A 94 2.03 -2.57 -2.98
CA ILE A 94 2.25 -2.30 -1.56
C ILE A 94 2.68 -3.57 -0.81
N HIS A 95 2.07 -4.72 -1.10
CA HIS A 95 2.48 -6.01 -0.53
C HIS A 95 3.95 -6.32 -0.83
N ARG A 96 4.38 -6.13 -2.09
CA ARG A 96 5.77 -6.31 -2.45
C ARG A 96 6.68 -5.36 -1.66
N LEU A 97 6.32 -4.08 -1.51
CA LEU A 97 7.14 -3.12 -0.76
C LEU A 97 7.26 -3.48 0.73
N VAL A 98 6.20 -3.99 1.33
CA VAL A 98 6.23 -4.50 2.72
C VAL A 98 7.14 -5.73 2.81
N ALA A 99 6.98 -6.69 1.91
CA ALA A 99 7.82 -7.89 1.88
C ALA A 99 9.31 -7.55 1.67
N GLU A 100 9.64 -6.65 0.72
CA GLU A 100 10.99 -6.14 0.52
C GLU A 100 11.57 -5.49 1.79
N ALA A 101 10.73 -4.79 2.57
CA ALA A 101 11.16 -4.19 3.83
C ALA A 101 11.48 -5.25 4.89
N LEU A 102 10.63 -6.27 5.06
CA LEU A 102 10.83 -7.38 6.00
C LEU A 102 12.13 -8.15 5.67
N ASP A 103 12.32 -8.50 4.39
CA ASP A 103 13.52 -9.21 3.92
C ASP A 103 14.79 -8.37 4.12
N SER A 104 14.75 -7.10 3.69
CA SER A 104 15.94 -6.23 3.77
C SER A 104 16.38 -5.89 5.19
N LEU A 105 15.50 -6.07 6.17
CA LEU A 105 15.78 -5.88 7.59
C LEU A 105 16.07 -7.22 8.32
N GLY A 106 15.91 -8.34 7.64
CA GLY A 106 16.13 -9.68 8.22
C GLY A 106 15.18 -10.00 9.37
N VAL A 107 13.93 -9.54 9.30
CA VAL A 107 12.97 -9.65 10.42
C VAL A 107 11.79 -10.57 10.12
N ARG A 108 11.74 -11.19 8.94
CA ARG A 108 10.62 -12.03 8.48
C ARG A 108 10.22 -13.09 9.51
N GLU A 109 11.18 -13.83 10.05
CA GLU A 109 10.97 -14.97 10.98
C GLU A 109 10.34 -14.57 12.33
N ARG A 110 10.32 -13.28 12.64
CA ARG A 110 9.68 -12.74 13.84
C ARG A 110 8.64 -11.67 13.53
N ALA A 111 8.25 -11.57 12.27
CA ALA A 111 7.19 -10.65 11.84
C ALA A 111 5.83 -11.30 12.03
N VAL A 112 4.89 -10.53 12.59
CA VAL A 112 3.48 -10.91 12.71
C VAL A 112 2.63 -9.82 12.10
N GLY A 113 1.96 -10.15 11.01
CA GLY A 113 1.02 -9.25 10.35
C GLY A 113 -0.41 -9.42 10.86
N VAL A 114 -1.16 -8.34 10.90
CA VAL A 114 -2.59 -8.36 11.23
C VAL A 114 -3.38 -7.79 10.06
N ALA A 115 -4.22 -8.63 9.44
CA ALA A 115 -5.08 -8.26 8.32
C ALA A 115 -6.55 -8.27 8.76
N PRO A 116 -7.25 -7.13 8.73
CA PRO A 116 -8.69 -7.07 9.00
C PRO A 116 -9.51 -7.30 7.74
N VAL A 117 -10.82 -7.35 7.92
CA VAL A 117 -11.78 -7.47 6.82
C VAL A 117 -11.72 -6.27 5.87
N GLY A 118 -11.80 -6.54 4.58
CA GLY A 118 -11.67 -5.62 3.46
C GLY A 118 -10.83 -6.24 2.35
N CYS A 119 -10.38 -5.47 1.36
CA CYS A 119 -9.49 -5.98 0.29
C CYS A 119 -8.20 -6.59 0.85
N SER A 120 -7.79 -6.23 2.04
CA SER A 120 -6.60 -6.74 2.73
C SER A 120 -6.80 -8.11 3.41
N VAL A 121 -8.02 -8.63 3.50
CA VAL A 121 -8.31 -9.84 4.32
C VAL A 121 -7.46 -11.04 3.93
N LEU A 122 -7.23 -11.27 2.62
CA LEU A 122 -6.43 -12.39 2.14
C LEU A 122 -4.90 -12.14 2.22
N ALA A 123 -4.46 -11.10 2.90
CA ALA A 123 -3.02 -10.85 3.07
C ALA A 123 -2.31 -12.02 3.79
N TYR A 124 -3.03 -12.79 4.61
CA TYR A 124 -2.49 -13.98 5.27
C TYR A 124 -2.03 -15.08 4.28
N ASP A 125 -2.62 -15.16 3.08
CA ASP A 125 -2.16 -16.07 2.04
C ASP A 125 -0.90 -15.56 1.33
N TYR A 126 -0.71 -14.24 1.29
CA TYR A 126 0.31 -13.62 0.45
C TYR A 126 1.63 -13.39 1.14
N PHE A 127 1.64 -13.18 2.46
CA PHE A 127 2.88 -12.98 3.20
C PHE A 127 3.43 -14.29 3.77
N ASN A 128 4.72 -14.52 3.55
CA ASN A 128 5.48 -15.62 4.13
C ASN A 128 6.04 -15.22 5.50
N CYS A 129 5.15 -14.92 6.43
CA CYS A 129 5.40 -14.69 7.85
C CYS A 129 4.12 -15.04 8.62
N ASP A 130 4.17 -15.01 9.94
CA ASP A 130 2.96 -15.24 10.73
C ASP A 130 1.94 -14.13 10.48
N MET A 131 0.68 -14.55 10.26
CA MET A 131 -0.42 -13.63 10.00
C MET A 131 -1.61 -13.95 10.90
N LEU A 132 -2.29 -12.92 11.36
CA LEU A 132 -3.54 -13.00 12.10
C LEU A 132 -4.65 -12.26 11.35
N GLU A 133 -5.81 -12.88 11.27
CA GLU A 133 -7.01 -12.21 10.82
C GLU A 133 -7.69 -11.49 11.99
N ALA A 134 -8.17 -10.28 11.75
CA ALA A 134 -8.92 -9.52 12.72
C ALA A 134 -10.30 -9.15 12.17
N SER A 135 -11.31 -9.07 13.04
CA SER A 135 -12.60 -8.51 12.69
C SER A 135 -12.44 -7.07 12.20
N HIS A 136 -13.35 -6.62 11.36
CA HIS A 136 -13.34 -5.27 10.78
C HIS A 136 -13.22 -4.19 11.87
N GLY A 137 -12.24 -3.31 11.72
CA GLY A 137 -11.91 -2.24 12.65
C GLY A 137 -11.16 -2.69 13.92
N ARG A 138 -10.75 -3.95 14.03
CA ARG A 138 -10.12 -4.47 15.28
C ARG A 138 -8.63 -4.82 15.11
N ALA A 139 -8.04 -4.55 13.95
CA ALA A 139 -6.63 -4.87 13.70
C ALA A 139 -5.69 -4.23 14.73
N MET A 140 -5.91 -2.97 15.09
CA MET A 140 -5.08 -2.27 16.08
C MET A 140 -5.21 -2.85 17.49
N ALA A 141 -6.39 -3.33 17.89
CA ALA A 141 -6.59 -4.00 19.16
C ALA A 141 -5.86 -5.35 19.20
N VAL A 142 -5.99 -6.17 18.13
CA VAL A 142 -5.28 -7.45 18.00
C VAL A 142 -3.77 -7.23 18.00
N ALA A 143 -3.27 -6.30 17.17
CA ALA A 143 -1.85 -5.97 17.09
C ALA A 143 -1.28 -5.50 18.44
N THR A 144 -2.05 -4.69 19.21
CA THR A 144 -1.69 -4.26 20.55
C THR A 144 -1.55 -5.47 21.49
N GLY A 145 -2.51 -6.40 21.46
CA GLY A 145 -2.48 -7.62 22.27
C GLY A 145 -1.26 -8.48 21.98
N VAL A 146 -0.98 -8.73 20.70
CA VAL A 146 0.21 -9.49 20.25
C VAL A 146 1.49 -8.80 20.71
N LYS A 147 1.62 -7.49 20.45
CA LYS A 147 2.84 -6.74 20.78
C LYS A 147 3.13 -6.69 22.27
N ARG A 148 2.10 -6.59 23.10
CA ARG A 148 2.24 -6.62 24.55
C ARG A 148 2.54 -8.00 25.12
N GLY A 149 1.93 -9.07 24.53
CA GLY A 149 2.21 -10.45 24.91
C GLY A 149 3.59 -10.94 24.46
N ARG A 150 4.08 -10.44 23.33
CA ARG A 150 5.37 -10.80 22.72
C ARG A 150 6.09 -9.53 22.22
N PRO A 151 6.75 -8.80 23.12
CA PRO A 151 7.43 -7.53 22.79
C PRO A 151 8.59 -7.69 21.79
N ASP A 152 9.15 -8.90 21.67
CA ASP A 152 10.24 -9.27 20.76
C ASP A 152 9.80 -9.32 19.29
N LEU A 153 8.51 -9.52 19.02
CA LEU A 153 7.98 -9.64 17.66
C LEU A 153 7.89 -8.28 16.95
N ILE A 154 8.00 -8.34 15.64
CA ILE A 154 7.76 -7.20 14.73
C ILE A 154 6.30 -7.26 14.30
N VAL A 155 5.45 -6.56 15.04
CA VAL A 155 4.00 -6.56 14.80
C VAL A 155 3.61 -5.44 13.86
N TRP A 156 2.86 -5.75 12.82
CA TRP A 156 2.41 -4.77 11.84
C TRP A 156 0.96 -5.04 11.42
N SER A 157 0.28 -4.03 10.90
CA SER A 157 -1.05 -4.19 10.33
C SER A 157 -1.12 -3.67 8.90
N TYR A 158 -2.05 -4.23 8.12
CA TYR A 158 -2.33 -3.82 6.76
C TYR A 158 -3.82 -3.52 6.61
N GLN A 159 -4.19 -2.24 6.59
CA GLN A 159 -5.58 -1.79 6.73
C GLN A 159 -6.00 -0.86 5.60
N GLY A 160 -7.22 -1.03 5.08
CA GLY A 160 -7.86 -0.07 4.19
C GLY A 160 -8.46 1.11 4.96
N ASP A 161 -8.89 2.13 4.21
CA ASP A 161 -9.48 3.35 4.76
C ASP A 161 -10.83 3.12 5.44
N GLY A 162 -11.65 2.25 4.88
CA GLY A 162 -12.91 1.85 5.52
C GLY A 162 -12.72 1.10 6.83
N ASP A 163 -11.62 0.37 6.98
CA ASP A 163 -11.29 -0.31 8.22
C ASP A 163 -10.70 0.65 9.25
N LEU A 164 -9.59 1.30 8.92
CA LEU A 164 -8.82 2.11 9.85
C LEU A 164 -9.50 3.44 10.19
N ALA A 165 -10.00 4.13 9.18
CA ALA A 165 -10.54 5.49 9.29
C ALA A 165 -12.05 5.55 9.55
N SER A 166 -12.74 4.42 9.60
CA SER A 166 -14.16 4.30 9.95
C SER A 166 -14.32 3.51 11.24
N ILE A 167 -14.64 2.22 11.13
CA ILE A 167 -14.99 1.38 12.29
C ILE A 167 -13.81 1.17 13.26
N GLY A 168 -12.56 1.27 12.79
CA GLY A 168 -11.34 1.13 13.59
C GLY A 168 -10.72 2.44 14.07
N MET A 169 -11.41 3.57 13.91
CA MET A 169 -10.83 4.88 14.25
C MET A 169 -10.43 4.99 15.72
N ALA A 170 -11.27 4.56 16.64
CA ALA A 170 -10.98 4.63 18.07
C ALA A 170 -9.75 3.78 18.44
N GLU A 171 -9.68 2.56 17.94
CA GLU A 171 -8.56 1.65 18.15
C GLU A 171 -7.25 2.24 17.61
N THR A 172 -7.31 2.88 16.43
CA THR A 172 -6.16 3.52 15.80
C THR A 172 -5.65 4.70 16.63
N VAL A 173 -6.55 5.61 17.02
CA VAL A 173 -6.19 6.79 17.82
C VAL A 173 -5.61 6.36 19.18
N HIS A 174 -6.25 5.42 19.88
CA HIS A 174 -5.76 4.96 21.16
C HIS A 174 -4.44 4.21 21.08
N THR A 175 -4.21 3.41 20.01
CA THR A 175 -2.94 2.71 19.81
C THR A 175 -1.81 3.69 19.52
N ALA A 176 -2.04 4.69 18.68
CA ALA A 176 -1.09 5.76 18.41
C ALA A 176 -0.80 6.59 19.67
N ASN A 177 -1.85 6.96 20.44
CA ASN A 177 -1.71 7.76 21.66
C ASN A 177 -0.91 7.04 22.77
N ARG A 178 -1.05 5.71 22.86
CA ARG A 178 -0.23 4.90 23.79
C ARG A 178 1.21 4.68 23.29
N GLY A 179 1.51 5.01 22.03
CA GLY A 179 2.83 4.80 21.43
C GLY A 179 3.21 3.33 21.29
N GLU A 180 2.25 2.47 21.00
CA GLU A 180 2.51 1.04 20.78
C GLU A 180 3.53 0.87 19.66
N LYS A 181 4.53 0.00 19.86
CA LYS A 181 5.60 -0.22 18.91
C LYS A 181 5.14 -1.11 17.76
N ILE A 182 4.24 -0.59 16.93
CA ILE A 182 3.56 -1.27 15.83
C ILE A 182 3.76 -0.45 14.56
N THR A 183 3.93 -1.12 13.42
CA THR A 183 3.95 -0.50 12.10
C THR A 183 2.60 -0.67 11.42
N VAL A 184 1.98 0.43 11.02
CA VAL A 184 0.69 0.45 10.32
C VAL A 184 0.90 0.81 8.87
N ILE A 185 0.49 -0.08 7.96
CA ILE A 185 0.39 0.19 6.53
C ILE A 185 -1.08 0.50 6.25
N PHE A 186 -1.35 1.77 6.06
CA PHE A 186 -2.69 2.29 5.85
C PHE A 186 -2.91 2.59 4.36
N VAL A 187 -3.76 1.82 3.70
CA VAL A 187 -4.07 1.99 2.28
C VAL A 187 -5.30 2.87 2.14
N ASN A 188 -5.08 4.07 1.60
CA ASN A 188 -6.14 5.02 1.31
C ASN A 188 -6.41 5.04 -0.21
N ASN A 189 -7.55 4.48 -0.61
CA ASN A 189 -8.03 4.51 -1.99
C ASN A 189 -9.36 5.26 -2.13
N ALA A 190 -9.74 6.01 -1.11
CA ALA A 190 -10.92 6.90 -1.09
C ALA A 190 -12.27 6.20 -1.37
N ILE A 191 -12.38 4.88 -1.10
CA ILE A 191 -13.62 4.12 -1.33
C ILE A 191 -13.63 2.77 -0.61
N TYR A 192 -14.78 2.23 -0.25
CA TYR A 192 -14.93 0.83 0.16
C TYR A 192 -14.86 -0.09 -1.08
N GLY A 193 -13.64 -0.53 -1.45
CA GLY A 193 -13.45 -1.28 -2.69
C GLY A 193 -14.09 -2.68 -2.68
N MET A 194 -13.91 -3.44 -1.60
CA MET A 194 -14.32 -4.85 -1.53
C MET A 194 -15.84 -5.06 -1.65
N THR A 195 -16.62 -4.15 -1.09
CA THR A 195 -18.08 -4.32 -0.99
C THR A 195 -18.85 -3.66 -2.14
N GLY A 196 -18.16 -3.11 -3.13
CA GLY A 196 -18.79 -2.56 -4.35
C GLY A 196 -18.80 -1.04 -4.44
N GLY A 197 -17.83 -0.37 -3.85
CA GLY A 197 -17.57 1.04 -4.12
C GLY A 197 -18.43 2.01 -3.33
N GLN A 198 -18.75 1.73 -2.07
CA GLN A 198 -19.45 2.67 -1.19
C GLN A 198 -18.53 3.82 -0.77
N MET A 199 -19.14 4.93 -0.39
CA MET A 199 -18.44 6.09 0.15
C MET A 199 -17.71 5.75 1.45
N ALA A 200 -16.40 5.91 1.47
CA ALA A 200 -15.53 5.76 2.64
C ALA A 200 -15.37 7.10 3.39
N PRO A 201 -14.87 7.11 4.63
CA PRO A 201 -14.54 8.35 5.33
C PRO A 201 -13.56 9.25 4.57
N THR A 202 -12.74 8.65 3.71
CA THR A 202 -11.69 9.29 2.91
C THR A 202 -12.13 9.70 1.50
N THR A 203 -13.33 9.34 1.06
CA THR A 203 -13.88 9.69 -0.26
C THR A 203 -13.87 11.21 -0.45
N LEU A 204 -13.34 11.69 -1.58
CA LEU A 204 -13.14 13.11 -1.84
C LEU A 204 -14.49 13.88 -2.01
N PRO A 205 -14.50 15.20 -1.77
CA PRO A 205 -15.66 16.03 -2.10
C PRO A 205 -16.03 15.89 -3.59
N GLY A 206 -17.30 15.64 -3.88
CA GLY A 206 -17.78 15.43 -5.25
C GLY A 206 -17.43 14.07 -5.87
N GLN A 207 -16.61 13.24 -5.24
CA GLN A 207 -16.31 11.90 -5.75
C GLN A 207 -17.56 11.02 -5.70
N VAL A 208 -17.88 10.44 -6.85
CA VAL A 208 -19.01 9.50 -7.00
C VAL A 208 -18.66 8.16 -6.36
N ALA A 209 -19.63 7.59 -5.64
CA ALA A 209 -19.56 6.26 -5.07
C ALA A 209 -20.95 5.61 -5.10
N SER A 210 -21.05 4.30 -4.92
CA SER A 210 -22.33 3.59 -5.03
C SER A 210 -23.39 4.08 -4.02
N THR A 211 -22.98 4.61 -2.88
CA THR A 211 -23.86 5.20 -1.85
C THR A 211 -23.99 6.73 -1.94
N CYS A 212 -23.28 7.37 -2.86
CA CYS A 212 -23.43 8.79 -3.18
C CYS A 212 -23.28 9.01 -4.71
N PRO A 213 -24.27 8.65 -5.51
CA PRO A 213 -24.21 8.67 -6.97
C PRO A 213 -24.13 10.08 -7.57
N ALA A 214 -24.52 11.11 -6.81
CA ALA A 214 -24.35 12.53 -7.17
C ALA A 214 -22.98 13.10 -6.73
N GLY A 215 -22.10 12.27 -6.17
CA GLY A 215 -20.86 12.68 -5.54
C GLY A 215 -21.02 13.00 -4.04
N ARG A 216 -19.90 12.90 -3.28
CA ARG A 216 -19.90 13.22 -1.84
C ARG A 216 -20.30 14.69 -1.61
N ASP A 217 -21.41 14.89 -0.96
CA ASP A 217 -21.84 16.19 -0.47
C ASP A 217 -21.27 16.44 0.94
N VAL A 218 -20.37 17.39 1.06
CA VAL A 218 -19.70 17.70 2.33
C VAL A 218 -20.64 18.33 3.36
N SER A 219 -21.77 18.91 2.92
CA SER A 219 -22.79 19.47 3.84
C SER A 219 -23.53 18.38 4.61
N GLN A 220 -23.64 17.18 4.03
CA GLN A 220 -24.34 16.03 4.63
C GLN A 220 -23.34 15.02 5.23
N ALA A 221 -22.28 14.68 4.51
CA ALA A 221 -21.34 13.62 4.88
C ALA A 221 -20.04 14.14 5.55
N GLY A 222 -19.90 15.47 5.70
CA GLY A 222 -18.67 16.09 6.20
C GLY A 222 -17.50 15.96 5.23
N TYR A 223 -16.39 16.60 5.57
CA TYR A 223 -15.15 16.52 4.80
C TYR A 223 -14.44 15.16 4.98
N PRO A 224 -13.66 14.73 3.97
CA PRO A 224 -12.84 13.52 4.08
C PRO A 224 -11.86 13.61 5.25
N ILE A 225 -11.74 12.51 6.01
CA ILE A 225 -10.87 12.45 7.18
C ILE A 225 -9.40 12.34 6.73
N ARG A 226 -8.55 13.18 7.31
CA ARG A 226 -7.11 13.20 7.09
C ARG A 226 -6.40 12.59 8.29
N ILE A 227 -6.18 11.27 8.25
CA ILE A 227 -5.71 10.47 9.39
C ILE A 227 -4.33 10.91 9.88
N VAL A 228 -3.40 11.14 8.97
CA VAL A 228 -2.03 11.53 9.34
C VAL A 228 -2.02 12.86 10.08
N GLU A 229 -2.80 13.83 9.61
CA GLU A 229 -2.93 15.15 10.23
C GLU A 229 -3.61 15.05 11.60
N LEU A 230 -4.63 14.21 11.73
CA LEU A 230 -5.30 13.99 13.00
C LEU A 230 -4.34 13.37 14.04
N LEU A 231 -3.60 12.34 13.67
CA LEU A 231 -2.66 11.66 14.55
C LEU A 231 -1.42 12.52 14.87
N LYS A 232 -1.05 13.44 13.98
CA LYS A 232 0.08 14.37 14.20
C LYS A 232 -0.07 15.19 15.48
N GLU A 233 -1.30 15.55 15.83
CA GLU A 233 -1.61 16.36 17.02
C GLU A 233 -1.43 15.60 18.33
N LEU A 234 -1.31 14.26 18.30
CA LEU A 234 -1.00 13.49 19.51
C LEU A 234 0.42 13.82 19.99
N LYS A 235 0.63 13.98 21.29
CA LYS A 235 1.95 14.30 21.87
C LYS A 235 2.95 13.15 21.78
N THR A 236 2.48 11.92 21.74
CA THR A 236 3.31 10.71 21.70
C THR A 236 4.24 10.70 20.49
N PRO A 237 5.54 10.39 20.66
CA PRO A 237 6.47 10.23 19.54
C PRO A 237 5.98 9.19 18.54
N ALA A 238 5.99 9.54 17.26
CA ALA A 238 5.53 8.68 16.17
C ALA A 238 6.25 9.00 14.86
N TYR A 239 6.29 8.01 13.95
CA TYR A 239 6.63 8.24 12.55
C TYR A 239 5.33 8.23 11.74
N LEU A 240 4.96 9.38 11.19
CA LEU A 240 3.74 9.56 10.41
C LEU A 240 4.10 10.12 9.04
N THR A 241 3.77 9.39 7.98
CA THR A 241 4.09 9.80 6.61
C THR A 241 2.97 9.41 5.65
N ARG A 242 2.83 10.19 4.59
CA ARG A 242 1.94 9.88 3.46
C ARG A 242 2.74 9.80 2.17
N VAL A 243 2.54 8.71 1.44
CA VAL A 243 3.19 8.39 0.15
C VAL A 243 2.13 7.96 -0.86
N ALA A 244 2.53 7.79 -2.11
CA ALA A 244 1.66 7.28 -3.18
C ALA A 244 2.35 6.15 -3.96
N VAL A 245 1.55 5.40 -4.74
CA VAL A 245 2.05 4.32 -5.61
C VAL A 245 1.48 4.43 -7.04
N ASN A 246 1.31 5.66 -7.51
CA ASN A 246 0.76 6.00 -8.83
C ASN A 246 1.76 5.93 -9.98
N ASP A 247 3.06 6.02 -9.69
CA ASP A 247 4.15 5.91 -10.68
C ASP A 247 5.41 5.29 -10.07
N ALA A 248 6.41 5.01 -10.91
CA ALA A 248 7.65 4.36 -10.48
C ALA A 248 8.46 5.18 -9.47
N LYS A 249 8.47 6.52 -9.58
CA LYS A 249 9.15 7.43 -8.64
C LYS A 249 8.48 7.43 -7.27
N ALA A 250 7.16 7.55 -7.26
CA ALA A 250 6.35 7.49 -6.03
C ALA A 250 6.51 6.14 -5.33
N ILE A 251 6.53 5.02 -6.09
CA ILE A 251 6.77 3.68 -5.55
C ILE A 251 8.15 3.57 -4.86
N LEU A 252 9.19 4.17 -5.42
CA LEU A 252 10.52 4.19 -4.78
C LEU A 252 10.51 5.00 -3.48
N GLN A 253 9.76 6.09 -3.41
CA GLN A 253 9.57 6.87 -2.17
C GLN A 253 8.77 6.07 -1.13
N ALA A 254 7.69 5.40 -1.55
CA ALA A 254 6.90 4.53 -0.69
C ALA A 254 7.74 3.36 -0.11
N ARG A 255 8.61 2.74 -0.93
CA ARG A 255 9.58 1.73 -0.49
C ARG A 255 10.43 2.21 0.67
N GLN A 256 10.99 3.41 0.56
CA GLN A 256 11.85 3.99 1.61
C GLN A 256 11.05 4.31 2.87
N ALA A 257 9.85 4.88 2.73
CA ALA A 257 8.99 5.22 3.86
C ALA A 257 8.55 3.97 4.65
N ILE A 258 8.11 2.92 3.95
CA ILE A 258 7.73 1.65 4.56
C ILE A 258 8.93 1.02 5.28
N LYS A 259 10.09 0.94 4.63
CA LYS A 259 11.31 0.43 5.27
C LYS A 259 11.67 1.23 6.52
N ARG A 260 11.60 2.56 6.48
CA ARG A 260 11.87 3.44 7.63
C ARG A 260 10.91 3.19 8.78
N ALA A 261 9.62 2.98 8.50
CA ALA A 261 8.62 2.65 9.52
C ALA A 261 8.99 1.37 10.29
N PHE A 262 9.36 0.31 9.57
CA PHE A 262 9.84 -0.93 10.20
C PHE A 262 11.17 -0.74 10.94
N GLN A 263 12.08 0.09 10.43
CA GLN A 263 13.33 0.40 11.14
C GLN A 263 13.09 1.07 12.50
N TYR A 264 12.12 1.99 12.61
CA TYR A 264 11.73 2.59 13.89
C TYR A 264 11.17 1.55 14.84
N GLN A 265 10.37 0.61 14.35
CA GLN A 265 9.85 -0.48 15.17
C GLN A 265 10.96 -1.43 15.64
N VAL A 266 11.89 -1.83 14.76
CA VAL A 266 13.05 -2.67 15.11
C VAL A 266 13.89 -2.04 16.20
N LYS A 267 14.06 -0.71 16.17
CA LYS A 267 14.75 0.06 17.22
C LYS A 267 13.90 0.27 18.47
N GLY A 268 12.65 -0.15 18.51
CA GLY A 268 11.74 0.10 19.62
C GLY A 268 11.42 1.58 19.83
N ALA A 269 11.56 2.43 18.79
CA ALA A 269 11.51 3.87 18.92
C ALA A 269 10.08 4.40 19.14
N CYS A 270 9.13 4.10 18.24
CA CYS A 270 7.81 4.72 18.24
C CYS A 270 6.73 3.89 17.55
N PHE A 271 5.49 4.35 17.63
CA PHE A 271 4.41 3.99 16.71
C PHE A 271 4.74 4.51 15.31
N SER A 272 4.45 3.73 14.27
CA SER A 272 4.69 4.13 12.89
C SER A 272 3.46 3.92 12.04
N LEU A 273 3.07 4.93 11.23
CA LEU A 273 1.98 4.82 10.26
C LEU A 273 2.44 5.38 8.91
N VAL A 274 2.32 4.54 7.88
CA VAL A 274 2.53 4.93 6.49
C VAL A 274 1.19 4.89 5.77
N GLU A 275 0.62 6.06 5.50
CA GLU A 275 -0.54 6.20 4.63
C GLU A 275 -0.07 6.12 3.18
N VAL A 276 -0.61 5.14 2.44
CA VAL A 276 -0.28 4.91 1.03
C VAL A 276 -1.50 5.21 0.17
N LEU A 277 -1.44 6.29 -0.59
CA LEU A 277 -2.48 6.60 -1.58
C LEU A 277 -2.39 5.58 -2.71
N SER A 278 -3.50 4.90 -2.96
CA SER A 278 -3.60 3.71 -3.80
C SER A 278 -4.75 3.84 -4.78
N THR A 279 -4.64 3.20 -5.94
CA THR A 279 -5.72 3.17 -6.93
C THR A 279 -6.73 2.08 -6.63
N CYS A 280 -8.00 2.37 -6.91
CA CYS A 280 -9.09 1.39 -6.94
C CYS A 280 -9.83 1.47 -8.28
N PRO A 281 -9.24 0.99 -9.41
CA PRO A 281 -9.83 1.16 -10.74
C PRO A 281 -11.27 0.68 -10.82
N THR A 282 -11.56 -0.52 -10.34
CA THR A 282 -12.90 -1.11 -10.34
C THR A 282 -13.88 -0.30 -9.48
N GLY A 283 -13.50 0.10 -8.26
CA GLY A 283 -14.35 0.90 -7.37
C GLY A 283 -14.60 2.30 -7.89
N TRP A 284 -13.67 2.88 -8.66
CA TRP A 284 -13.81 4.20 -9.29
C TRP A 284 -14.47 4.15 -10.68
N GLY A 285 -14.64 2.95 -11.28
CA GLY A 285 -15.16 2.79 -12.64
C GLY A 285 -14.20 3.28 -13.72
N LEU A 286 -12.88 3.24 -13.47
CA LEU A 286 -11.83 3.73 -14.37
C LEU A 286 -10.97 2.58 -14.92
N GLN A 287 -10.37 2.81 -16.08
CA GLN A 287 -9.31 1.92 -16.55
C GLN A 287 -8.07 2.05 -15.64
N PRO A 288 -7.26 0.99 -15.47
CA PRO A 288 -6.08 1.02 -14.61
C PRO A 288 -5.10 2.17 -14.87
N THR A 289 -4.87 2.51 -16.13
CA THR A 289 -3.98 3.60 -16.54
C THR A 289 -4.56 4.98 -16.23
N GLU A 290 -5.88 5.14 -16.38
CA GLU A 290 -6.61 6.36 -16.03
C GLU A 290 -6.64 6.57 -14.52
N ALA A 291 -6.80 5.49 -13.74
CA ALA A 291 -6.84 5.56 -12.29
C ALA A 291 -5.55 6.15 -11.67
N ALA A 292 -4.39 5.89 -12.27
CA ALA A 292 -3.12 6.48 -11.84
C ALA A 292 -3.10 8.01 -12.06
N GLY A 293 -3.62 8.48 -13.20
CA GLY A 293 -3.82 9.90 -13.50
C GLY A 293 -4.81 10.55 -12.54
N TRP A 294 -5.96 9.90 -12.34
CA TRP A 294 -7.00 10.38 -11.42
C TRP A 294 -6.49 10.55 -9.99
N LEU A 295 -5.69 9.60 -9.48
CA LEU A 295 -5.04 9.75 -8.18
C LEU A 295 -4.17 11.01 -8.13
N THR A 296 -3.38 11.24 -9.18
CA THR A 296 -2.50 12.41 -9.27
C THR A 296 -3.29 13.72 -9.29
N GLU A 297 -4.36 13.80 -10.06
CA GLU A 297 -5.14 15.02 -10.28
C GLU A 297 -6.08 15.35 -9.13
N HIS A 298 -6.62 14.35 -8.43
CA HIS A 298 -7.68 14.53 -7.44
C HIS A 298 -7.23 14.22 -6.01
N MET A 299 -6.50 13.10 -5.80
CA MET A 299 -6.12 12.71 -4.43
C MET A 299 -4.92 13.50 -3.91
N LEU A 300 -3.86 13.71 -4.73
CA LEU A 300 -2.66 14.40 -4.27
C LEU A 300 -2.92 15.83 -3.80
N PRO A 301 -3.78 16.64 -4.46
CA PRO A 301 -4.11 17.98 -3.96
C PRO A 301 -4.81 17.98 -2.61
N TYR A 302 -5.66 16.98 -2.34
CA TYR A 302 -6.39 16.87 -1.08
C TYR A 302 -5.56 16.21 0.03
N TYR A 303 -4.77 15.20 -0.33
CA TYR A 303 -3.89 14.43 0.54
C TYR A 303 -2.42 14.69 0.19
N PRO A 304 -1.82 15.82 0.59
CA PRO A 304 -0.44 16.15 0.25
C PRO A 304 0.52 15.10 0.82
N LEU A 305 1.52 14.73 -0.01
CA LEU A 305 2.55 13.75 0.40
C LEU A 305 3.59 14.40 1.32
N GLY A 306 4.21 13.60 2.16
CA GLY A 306 5.31 14.05 3.02
C GLY A 306 5.42 13.31 4.34
N GLU A 307 6.45 13.68 5.10
CA GLU A 307 6.64 13.26 6.48
C GLU A 307 5.98 14.32 7.39
N PHE A 308 5.02 13.92 8.20
CA PHE A 308 4.24 14.82 9.07
C PHE A 308 4.74 14.83 10.51
N LYS A 309 5.37 13.74 10.93
CA LYS A 309 5.96 13.59 12.25
C LYS A 309 7.08 12.58 12.21
N THR A 310 8.18 12.90 12.91
CA THR A 310 9.25 11.95 13.20
C THR A 310 9.44 11.82 14.71
N PRO A 311 10.01 10.72 15.21
CA PRO A 311 10.24 10.57 16.65
C PRO A 311 11.08 11.71 17.26
N GLU A 312 12.01 12.24 16.47
CA GLU A 312 12.92 13.34 16.87
C GLU A 312 12.20 14.69 16.94
N SER A 313 11.17 14.90 16.10
CA SER A 313 10.42 16.17 16.07
C SER A 313 9.41 16.31 17.22
N GLY A 314 9.15 15.24 17.99
CA GLY A 314 8.15 15.19 19.07
C GLY A 314 8.68 15.46 20.48
N VAL A 315 9.98 15.66 20.65
CA VAL A 315 10.57 15.98 21.97
C VAL A 315 10.48 17.49 22.20
N VAL A 316 9.30 17.97 22.58
CA VAL A 316 9.21 19.24 23.32
C VAL A 316 9.88 18.97 24.65
N LYS A 317 11.09 19.50 24.87
CA LYS A 317 11.67 19.62 26.21
C LYS A 317 10.68 20.47 26.98
N GLU A 318 9.89 19.86 27.87
CA GLU A 318 9.22 20.59 28.93
C GLU A 318 10.35 21.25 29.70
N THR A 319 10.53 22.54 29.50
CA THR A 319 11.29 23.37 30.46
C THR A 319 10.55 23.25 31.78
N GLU A 320 11.20 22.61 32.75
CA GLU A 320 10.78 22.59 34.16
C GLU A 320 10.38 23.99 34.56
N ARG A 321 9.13 24.15 35.01
CA ARG A 321 8.67 25.33 35.76
C ARG A 321 8.65 24.99 37.24
#